data_081c3eeb49796409b6c8a3412a95ac49
#
_entry.id   081c3eeb49796409b6c8a3412a95ac49
#
_cell.length_a   1.000
_cell.length_b   1.000
_cell.length_c   1.000
_cell.angle_alpha   90.00
_cell.angle_beta   90.00
_cell.angle_gamma   90.00
#
_symmetry.space_group_name_H-M   'P 1'
#
loop_
_entity.id
_entity.type
_entity.pdbx_description
1 polymer ?
#
loop_
_entity_poly.entity_id
_entity_poly.type
_entity_poly.pdbx_seq_one_letter_code
_entity_poly.pdbx_strand_id
1 'polypeptide(L)'
;GELDAAHVLYGLIYGVQLGVGGPKKDMSVLMGLNHNGQAITLANKLKDAGVTDGASLKKLITAKPGEYTFAQTFPTGTHAMWLYYWLAAHDINPMKDVKTITVPPPQMVANMRVGNMDGFCVGEPWNNRAIMDKIGFTAITTQDIWVDHPEKVLGTTAEFVAKYPKTAIAMMCAIIEAGRWIDASLANRRETAETIAQKAYVNTDTDVILERMLGRYSNGLGKSWDDKNHMKFYNDGAVNFPYLSDGMWFLTQHKR
;
A
#
# COMPACT_ATOMS: atom_id res chain seq x y z
N GLY A 1 6.14 20.17 7.60
CA GLY A 1 6.78 21.38 7.36
C GLY A 1 8.11 21.46 6.63
N GLU A 2 8.80 20.35 6.33
CA GLU A 2 10.10 20.41 5.64
C GLU A 2 9.99 20.21 4.12
N LEU A 3 8.85 19.68 3.65
CA LEU A 3 8.60 19.41 2.23
C LEU A 3 7.42 20.22 1.73
N ASP A 4 7.52 20.71 0.51
CA ASP A 4 6.44 21.44 -0.18
C ASP A 4 5.39 20.46 -0.75
N ALA A 5 5.83 19.32 -1.28
CA ALA A 5 4.99 18.26 -1.81
C ALA A 5 5.65 16.88 -1.59
N ALA A 6 4.85 15.83 -1.58
CA ALA A 6 5.33 14.45 -1.46
C ALA A 6 4.38 13.47 -2.15
N HIS A 7 4.92 12.31 -2.55
CA HIS A 7 4.09 11.15 -2.76
C HIS A 7 3.70 10.58 -1.40
N VAL A 8 2.41 10.44 -1.17
CA VAL A 8 1.91 10.11 0.16
C VAL A 8 0.73 9.13 0.07
N LEU A 9 0.55 8.31 1.09
CA LEU A 9 -0.63 7.46 1.24
C LEU A 9 -1.89 8.31 1.27
N TYR A 10 -2.88 7.99 0.45
CA TYR A 10 -4.09 8.81 0.32
C TYR A 10 -4.79 9.04 1.66
N GLY A 11 -4.98 7.98 2.45
CA GLY A 11 -5.58 8.11 3.78
C GLY A 11 -4.83 9.04 4.73
N LEU A 12 -3.50 9.09 4.64
CA LEU A 12 -2.67 9.93 5.50
C LEU A 12 -2.91 11.43 5.29
N ILE A 13 -3.19 11.87 4.05
CA ILE A 13 -3.54 13.28 3.77
C ILE A 13 -4.75 13.71 4.59
N TYR A 14 -5.79 12.88 4.63
CA TYR A 14 -6.98 13.16 5.43
C TYR A 14 -6.69 13.13 6.93
N GLY A 15 -5.84 12.21 7.38
CA GLY A 15 -5.37 12.19 8.76
C GLY A 15 -4.74 13.52 9.17
N VAL A 16 -3.85 14.06 8.34
CA VAL A 16 -3.22 15.39 8.56
C VAL A 16 -4.25 16.53 8.51
N GLN A 17 -5.15 16.52 7.51
CA GLN A 17 -6.22 17.52 7.38
C GLN A 17 -7.14 17.55 8.61
N LEU A 18 -7.43 16.40 9.20
CA LEU A 18 -8.30 16.27 10.37
C LEU A 18 -7.54 16.45 11.70
N GLY A 19 -6.22 16.42 11.67
CA GLY A 19 -5.38 16.45 12.88
C GLY A 19 -5.40 15.14 13.67
N VAL A 20 -5.66 14.02 13.00
CA VAL A 20 -5.65 12.68 13.62
C VAL A 20 -4.21 12.24 13.86
N GLY A 21 -3.84 12.05 15.11
CA GLY A 21 -2.49 11.59 15.49
C GLY A 21 -1.37 12.61 15.34
N GLY A 22 -1.68 13.89 15.05
CA GLY A 22 -0.69 14.95 14.91
C GLY A 22 -1.28 16.34 14.68
N PRO A 23 -0.43 17.35 14.42
CA PRO A 23 -0.90 18.70 14.14
C PRO A 23 -1.75 18.75 12.87
N LYS A 24 -2.88 19.45 12.96
CA LYS A 24 -3.74 19.74 11.80
C LYS A 24 -3.04 20.69 10.84
N LYS A 25 -3.12 20.39 9.54
CA LYS A 25 -2.65 21.26 8.45
C LYS A 25 -3.63 21.20 7.28
N ASP A 26 -3.91 22.34 6.66
CA ASP A 26 -4.73 22.38 5.45
C ASP A 26 -3.96 21.79 4.28
N MET A 27 -4.49 20.69 3.74
CA MET A 27 -3.85 19.87 2.73
C MET A 27 -4.60 19.94 1.40
N SER A 28 -3.89 19.62 0.33
CA SER A 28 -4.46 19.45 -1.01
C SER A 28 -3.96 18.14 -1.61
N VAL A 29 -4.87 17.40 -2.23
CA VAL A 29 -4.57 16.28 -3.12
C VAL A 29 -4.56 16.82 -4.54
N LEU A 30 -3.40 16.81 -5.19
CA LEU A 30 -3.27 17.32 -6.56
C LEU A 30 -3.69 16.26 -7.59
N MET A 31 -3.28 15.01 -7.38
CA MET A 31 -3.56 13.91 -8.30
C MET A 31 -3.28 12.55 -7.66
N GLY A 32 -3.87 11.49 -8.20
CA GLY A 32 -3.46 10.11 -7.95
C GLY A 32 -2.14 9.79 -8.63
N LEU A 33 -1.34 8.93 -8.02
CA LEU A 33 -0.04 8.49 -8.56
C LEU A 33 -0.05 7.04 -9.02
N ASN A 34 -0.80 6.19 -8.36
CA ASN A 34 -1.03 4.81 -8.78
C ASN A 34 -2.35 4.26 -8.23
N HIS A 35 -2.87 3.27 -8.95
CA HIS A 35 -3.92 2.39 -8.47
C HIS A 35 -3.34 1.01 -8.16
N ASN A 36 -3.99 0.29 -7.21
CA ASN A 36 -3.63 -1.08 -6.80
C ASN A 36 -2.20 -1.20 -6.22
N GLY A 37 -1.69 -2.42 -6.13
CA GLY A 37 -0.29 -2.68 -5.79
C GLY A 37 0.01 -2.76 -4.29
N GLN A 38 -0.97 -3.14 -3.48
CA GLN A 38 -0.77 -3.49 -2.08
C GLN A 38 -1.27 -4.91 -1.80
N ALA A 39 -0.86 -5.47 -0.67
CA ALA A 39 -1.36 -6.76 -0.22
C ALA A 39 -1.26 -6.90 1.29
N ILE A 40 -2.02 -7.87 1.82
CA ILE A 40 -1.89 -8.36 3.18
C ILE A 40 -1.11 -9.66 3.14
N THR A 41 0.08 -9.64 3.71
CA THR A 41 1.02 -10.77 3.74
C THR A 41 1.16 -11.27 5.17
N LEU A 42 1.07 -12.58 5.34
CA LEU A 42 1.13 -13.28 6.62
C LEU A 42 2.41 -14.12 6.70
N ALA A 43 2.95 -14.27 7.90
CA ALA A 43 4.15 -15.09 8.14
C ALA A 43 3.86 -16.59 7.93
N ASN A 44 4.84 -17.33 7.41
CA ASN A 44 4.70 -18.76 7.16
C ASN A 44 4.36 -19.58 8.42
N LYS A 45 4.74 -19.14 9.62
CA LYS A 45 4.30 -19.81 10.86
C LYS A 45 2.77 -19.86 11.02
N LEU A 46 2.04 -18.89 10.45
CA LEU A 46 0.57 -18.93 10.43
C LEU A 46 0.05 -19.97 9.43
N LYS A 47 0.72 -20.13 8.28
CA LYS A 47 0.44 -21.22 7.34
C LYS A 47 0.62 -22.57 8.00
N ASP A 48 1.70 -22.75 8.77
CA ASP A 48 1.99 -23.99 9.50
C ASP A 48 0.92 -24.25 10.59
N ALA A 49 0.27 -23.21 11.10
CA ALA A 49 -0.88 -23.28 11.98
C ALA A 49 -2.23 -23.45 11.26
N GLY A 50 -2.23 -23.65 9.92
CA GLY A 50 -3.43 -23.88 9.11
C GLY A 50 -4.11 -22.63 8.56
N VAL A 51 -3.46 -21.45 8.63
CA VAL A 51 -4.00 -20.20 8.10
C VAL A 51 -3.66 -20.06 6.61
N THR A 52 -4.68 -19.86 5.79
CA THR A 52 -4.54 -19.60 4.34
C THR A 52 -5.31 -18.35 3.90
N ASP A 53 -6.27 -17.89 4.71
CA ASP A 53 -7.19 -16.79 4.43
C ASP A 53 -7.68 -16.12 5.73
N GLY A 54 -8.55 -15.12 5.60
CA GLY A 54 -9.11 -14.40 6.74
C GLY A 54 -10.00 -15.25 7.64
N ALA A 55 -10.72 -16.21 7.08
CA ALA A 55 -11.62 -17.07 7.87
C ALA A 55 -10.82 -18.05 8.76
N SER A 56 -9.76 -18.63 8.24
CA SER A 56 -8.84 -19.46 9.03
C SER A 56 -8.04 -18.64 10.04
N LEU A 57 -7.65 -17.42 9.68
CA LEU A 57 -7.04 -16.47 10.61
C LEU A 57 -7.96 -16.12 11.77
N LYS A 58 -9.25 -15.88 11.52
CA LYS A 58 -10.24 -15.63 12.57
C LYS A 58 -10.27 -16.74 13.60
N LYS A 59 -10.31 -18.00 13.16
CA LYS A 59 -10.31 -19.16 14.08
C LYS A 59 -9.08 -19.15 15.00
N LEU A 60 -7.91 -18.87 14.44
CA LEU A 60 -6.66 -18.83 15.18
C LEU A 60 -6.66 -17.69 16.21
N ILE A 61 -7.07 -16.47 15.81
CA ILE A 61 -7.12 -15.29 16.69
C ILE A 61 -8.16 -15.47 17.80
N THR A 62 -9.32 -16.06 17.49
CA THR A 62 -10.35 -16.34 18.51
C THR A 62 -9.84 -17.27 19.61
N ALA A 63 -8.98 -18.23 19.28
CA ALA A 63 -8.38 -19.13 20.28
C ALA A 63 -7.35 -18.43 21.18
N LYS A 64 -6.74 -17.34 20.69
CA LYS A 64 -5.67 -16.62 21.38
C LYS A 64 -5.71 -15.12 21.09
N PRO A 65 -6.74 -14.40 21.59
CA PRO A 65 -6.90 -12.98 21.33
C PRO A 65 -5.74 -12.18 21.94
N GLY A 66 -5.28 -11.16 21.19
CA GLY A 66 -4.19 -10.28 21.61
C GLY A 66 -2.78 -10.87 21.52
N GLU A 67 -2.61 -12.10 21.07
CA GLU A 67 -1.26 -12.68 20.88
C GLU A 67 -0.59 -12.26 19.58
N TYR A 68 -1.38 -12.03 18.52
CA TYR A 68 -0.87 -11.80 17.17
C TYR A 68 -0.62 -10.32 16.89
N THR A 69 0.49 -10.03 16.20
CA THR A 69 0.94 -8.68 15.88
C THR A 69 0.96 -8.45 14.37
N PHE A 70 0.31 -7.38 13.92
CA PHE A 70 0.28 -6.97 12.53
C PHE A 70 0.90 -5.59 12.34
N ALA A 71 1.64 -5.39 11.24
CA ALA A 71 2.30 -4.15 10.95
C ALA A 71 1.61 -3.37 9.82
N GLN A 72 1.68 -2.06 9.93
CA GLN A 72 1.30 -1.08 8.92
C GLN A 72 2.34 0.05 8.90
N THR A 73 2.30 0.92 7.88
CA THR A 73 3.32 1.97 7.75
C THR A 73 3.03 3.22 8.57
N PHE A 74 1.75 3.59 8.69
CA PHE A 74 1.26 4.72 9.49
C PHE A 74 -0.15 4.40 10.01
N PRO A 75 -0.48 4.71 11.27
CA PRO A 75 -1.79 4.41 11.86
C PRO A 75 -2.97 5.04 11.12
N THR A 76 -2.77 6.20 10.49
CA THR A 76 -3.77 6.94 9.71
C THR A 76 -3.59 6.78 8.19
N GLY A 77 -2.68 5.91 7.77
CA GLY A 77 -2.36 5.68 6.37
C GLY A 77 -3.23 4.60 5.71
N THR A 78 -3.22 4.56 4.40
CA THR A 78 -3.98 3.62 3.58
C THR A 78 -3.72 2.15 3.95
N HIS A 79 -2.47 1.80 4.28
CA HIS A 79 -2.11 0.42 4.66
C HIS A 79 -2.81 -0.03 5.95
N ALA A 80 -2.91 0.85 6.96
CA ALA A 80 -3.67 0.57 8.17
C ALA A 80 -5.16 0.38 7.87
N MET A 81 -5.72 1.23 7.01
CA MET A 81 -7.14 1.15 6.63
C MET A 81 -7.46 -0.16 5.93
N TRP A 82 -6.62 -0.62 4.99
CA TRP A 82 -6.80 -1.92 4.33
C TRP A 82 -6.71 -3.08 5.31
N LEU A 83 -5.70 -3.05 6.19
CA LEU A 83 -5.52 -4.09 7.20
C LEU A 83 -6.73 -4.17 8.14
N TYR A 84 -7.18 -3.03 8.65
CA TYR A 84 -8.30 -2.97 9.59
C TYR A 84 -9.62 -3.34 8.92
N TYR A 85 -9.84 -2.87 7.68
CA TYR A 85 -11.01 -3.23 6.89
C TYR A 85 -11.08 -4.75 6.66
N TRP A 86 -9.97 -5.36 6.23
CA TRP A 86 -9.91 -6.79 6.00
C TRP A 86 -10.10 -7.61 7.29
N LEU A 87 -9.44 -7.24 8.38
CA LEU A 87 -9.63 -7.89 9.67
C LEU A 87 -11.09 -7.80 10.12
N ALA A 88 -11.69 -6.61 10.06
CA ALA A 88 -13.09 -6.39 10.43
C ALA A 88 -14.08 -7.16 9.55
N ALA A 89 -13.80 -7.31 8.25
CA ALA A 89 -14.61 -8.12 7.33
C ALA A 89 -14.62 -9.61 7.68
N HIS A 90 -13.68 -10.05 8.52
CA HIS A 90 -13.61 -11.40 9.09
C HIS A 90 -13.95 -11.44 10.59
N ASP A 91 -14.70 -10.45 11.09
CA ASP A 91 -15.09 -10.33 12.50
C ASP A 91 -13.91 -10.29 13.50
N ILE A 92 -12.74 -9.83 13.06
CA ILE A 92 -11.58 -9.58 13.90
C ILE A 92 -11.53 -8.09 14.22
N ASN A 93 -11.66 -7.72 15.49
CA ASN A 93 -11.54 -6.33 15.91
C ASN A 93 -10.06 -5.92 15.95
N PRO A 94 -9.59 -5.03 15.04
CA PRO A 94 -8.18 -4.67 14.97
C PRO A 94 -7.65 -3.93 16.19
N MET A 95 -8.54 -3.36 17.02
CA MET A 95 -8.18 -2.63 18.24
C MET A 95 -8.19 -3.48 19.51
N LYS A 96 -8.77 -4.70 19.45
CA LYS A 96 -8.95 -5.56 20.64
C LYS A 96 -8.35 -6.95 20.48
N ASP A 97 -8.53 -7.55 19.30
CA ASP A 97 -8.23 -8.96 19.07
C ASP A 97 -6.79 -9.19 18.64
N VAL A 98 -6.09 -8.13 18.16
CA VAL A 98 -4.72 -8.18 17.68
C VAL A 98 -3.93 -6.97 18.18
N LYS A 99 -2.60 -7.04 18.08
CA LYS A 99 -1.70 -5.91 18.26
C LYS A 99 -1.37 -5.30 16.90
N THR A 100 -1.25 -3.98 16.83
CA THR A 100 -0.79 -3.29 15.62
C THR A 100 0.45 -2.47 15.89
N ILE A 101 1.43 -2.52 14.98
CA ILE A 101 2.69 -1.79 15.08
C ILE A 101 2.99 -1.02 13.80
N THR A 102 3.77 0.03 13.94
CA THR A 102 4.24 0.83 12.80
C THR A 102 5.64 0.43 12.40
N VAL A 103 5.81 0.02 11.14
CA VAL A 103 7.11 -0.40 10.60
C VAL A 103 7.30 0.24 9.22
N PRO A 104 8.46 0.85 8.93
CA PRO A 104 8.78 1.35 7.59
C PRO A 104 8.78 0.22 6.55
N PRO A 105 8.29 0.46 5.31
CA PRO A 105 8.19 -0.57 4.28
C PRO A 105 9.47 -1.40 4.06
N PRO A 106 10.67 -0.82 3.94
CA PRO A 106 11.89 -1.61 3.74
C PRO A 106 12.26 -2.54 4.89
N GLN A 107 11.68 -2.32 6.07
CA GLN A 107 11.95 -3.11 7.27
C GLN A 107 10.92 -4.22 7.53
N MET A 108 9.79 -4.24 6.78
CA MET A 108 8.69 -5.19 6.98
C MET A 108 9.18 -6.65 6.95
N VAL A 109 9.90 -7.00 5.89
CA VAL A 109 10.37 -8.37 5.63
C VAL A 109 11.37 -8.83 6.69
N ALA A 110 12.32 -7.96 7.06
CA ALA A 110 13.31 -8.27 8.10
C ALA A 110 12.65 -8.48 9.47
N ASN A 111 11.70 -7.62 9.85
CA ASN A 111 10.97 -7.77 11.11
C ASN A 111 10.10 -9.03 11.15
N MET A 112 9.46 -9.40 10.03
CA MET A 112 8.71 -10.65 9.95
C MET A 112 9.64 -11.87 10.08
N ARG A 113 10.82 -11.83 9.45
CA ARG A 113 11.81 -12.91 9.49
C ARG A 113 12.27 -13.24 10.91
N VAL A 114 12.45 -12.22 11.75
CA VAL A 114 12.88 -12.41 13.15
C VAL A 114 11.71 -12.60 14.11
N GLY A 115 10.48 -12.66 13.61
CA GLY A 115 9.30 -12.96 14.41
C GLY A 115 8.68 -11.79 15.18
N ASN A 116 9.06 -10.55 14.87
CA ASN A 116 8.50 -9.35 15.51
C ASN A 116 7.04 -9.07 15.10
N MET A 117 6.56 -9.73 14.05
CA MET A 117 5.18 -9.62 13.58
C MET A 117 4.70 -10.90 12.89
N ASP A 118 3.40 -11.07 12.82
CA ASP A 118 2.70 -12.21 12.22
C ASP A 118 2.17 -11.91 10.82
N GLY A 119 2.04 -10.65 10.47
CA GLY A 119 1.60 -10.19 9.16
C GLY A 119 1.75 -8.69 9.01
N PHE A 120 1.55 -8.20 7.79
CA PHE A 120 1.58 -6.78 7.49
C PHE A 120 0.70 -6.44 6.28
N CYS A 121 0.30 -5.17 6.18
CA CYS A 121 -0.16 -4.57 4.95
C CYS A 121 0.83 -3.52 4.49
N VAL A 122 1.26 -3.61 3.24
CA VAL A 122 2.25 -2.70 2.64
C VAL A 122 2.11 -2.69 1.12
N GLY A 123 2.64 -1.64 0.47
CA GLY A 123 2.77 -1.59 -0.99
C GLY A 123 3.82 -2.58 -1.52
N GLU A 124 3.65 -3.00 -2.78
CA GLU A 124 4.69 -3.74 -3.48
C GLU A 124 5.98 -2.87 -3.59
N PRO A 125 7.17 -3.49 -3.62
CA PRO A 125 7.45 -4.92 -3.85
C PRO A 125 7.61 -5.76 -2.58
N TRP A 126 7.33 -5.25 -1.39
CA TRP A 126 7.68 -5.89 -0.14
C TRP A 126 6.88 -7.18 0.15
N ASN A 127 5.66 -7.28 -0.37
CA ASN A 127 4.90 -8.54 -0.32
C ASN A 127 5.57 -9.61 -1.18
N ASN A 128 5.98 -9.25 -2.39
CA ASN A 128 6.74 -10.17 -3.25
C ASN A 128 8.07 -10.59 -2.63
N ARG A 129 8.77 -9.66 -1.99
CA ARG A 129 10.02 -9.96 -1.26
C ARG A 129 9.80 -11.02 -0.18
N ALA A 130 8.75 -10.92 0.61
CA ALA A 130 8.43 -11.91 1.64
C ALA A 130 8.18 -13.31 1.05
N ILE A 131 7.54 -13.38 -0.12
CA ILE A 131 7.28 -14.63 -0.83
C ILE A 131 8.57 -15.21 -1.41
N MET A 132 9.38 -14.41 -2.10
CA MET A 132 10.64 -14.85 -2.70
C MET A 132 11.65 -15.32 -1.63
N ASP A 133 11.69 -14.63 -0.49
CA ASP A 133 12.50 -15.00 0.66
C ASP A 133 11.92 -16.20 1.45
N LYS A 134 10.75 -16.71 1.04
CA LYS A 134 10.06 -17.86 1.67
C LYS A 134 9.75 -17.66 3.16
N ILE A 135 9.41 -16.45 3.58
CA ILE A 135 9.08 -16.12 4.97
C ILE A 135 7.62 -15.78 5.19
N GLY A 136 6.88 -15.52 4.12
CA GLY A 136 5.46 -15.17 4.17
C GLY A 136 4.69 -15.62 2.94
N PHE A 137 3.39 -15.44 3.02
CA PHE A 137 2.44 -15.68 1.93
C PHE A 137 1.41 -14.55 1.86
N THR A 138 0.93 -14.23 0.68
CA THR A 138 -0.13 -13.24 0.49
C THR A 138 -1.49 -13.87 0.74
N ALA A 139 -2.20 -13.39 1.75
CA ALA A 139 -3.57 -13.82 2.07
C ALA A 139 -4.57 -13.21 1.09
N ILE A 140 -4.37 -11.93 0.71
CA ILE A 140 -5.21 -11.21 -0.24
C ILE A 140 -4.45 -10.01 -0.81
N THR A 141 -4.67 -9.70 -2.09
CA THR A 141 -4.25 -8.43 -2.69
C THR A 141 -5.33 -7.37 -2.45
N THR A 142 -4.97 -6.11 -2.41
CA THR A 142 -5.97 -5.05 -2.18
C THR A 142 -6.87 -4.83 -3.40
N GLN A 143 -6.41 -5.15 -4.61
CA GLN A 143 -7.25 -5.15 -5.81
C GLN A 143 -8.31 -6.28 -5.82
N ASP A 144 -8.14 -7.33 -5.02
CA ASP A 144 -9.19 -8.32 -4.78
C ASP A 144 -10.30 -7.80 -3.85
N ILE A 145 -9.98 -6.78 -3.02
CA ILE A 145 -10.95 -6.10 -2.15
C ILE A 145 -11.68 -5.00 -2.93
N TRP A 146 -10.94 -4.18 -3.67
CA TRP A 146 -11.47 -3.07 -4.47
C TRP A 146 -10.60 -2.88 -5.71
N VAL A 147 -11.12 -3.27 -6.87
CA VAL A 147 -10.44 -3.14 -8.17
C VAL A 147 -10.23 -1.66 -8.49
N ASP A 148 -9.01 -1.34 -8.95
CA ASP A 148 -8.60 0.02 -9.31
C ASP A 148 -8.72 1.04 -8.17
N HIS A 149 -8.53 0.59 -6.93
CA HIS A 149 -8.51 1.50 -5.78
C HIS A 149 -7.32 2.47 -5.86
N PRO A 150 -7.50 3.73 -5.43
CA PRO A 150 -6.40 4.67 -5.33
C PRO A 150 -5.45 4.28 -4.20
N GLU A 151 -4.16 4.62 -4.35
CA GLU A 151 -3.14 4.25 -3.36
C GLU A 151 -2.30 5.46 -2.94
N LYS A 152 -1.34 5.88 -3.78
CA LYS A 152 -0.53 7.06 -3.54
C LYS A 152 -1.11 8.27 -4.26
N VAL A 153 -0.92 9.42 -3.66
CA VAL A 153 -1.28 10.72 -4.24
C VAL A 153 -0.13 11.70 -4.18
N LEU A 154 -0.12 12.66 -5.08
CA LEU A 154 0.70 13.86 -4.92
C LEU A 154 -0.01 14.78 -3.93
N GLY A 155 0.48 14.78 -2.70
CA GLY A 155 -0.02 15.59 -1.61
C GLY A 155 0.83 16.83 -1.38
N THR A 156 0.19 17.94 -1.07
CA THR A 156 0.84 19.21 -0.73
C THR A 156 -0.01 19.99 0.27
N THR A 157 0.46 21.15 0.71
CA THR A 157 -0.35 22.06 1.52
C THR A 157 -1.22 22.95 0.62
N ALA A 158 -2.39 23.35 1.12
CA ALA A 158 -3.24 24.33 0.42
C ALA A 158 -2.50 25.66 0.17
N GLU A 159 -1.66 26.06 1.12
CA GLU A 159 -0.81 27.25 1.01
C GLU A 159 0.14 27.17 -0.18
N PHE A 160 0.82 26.04 -0.39
CA PHE A 160 1.73 25.85 -1.52
C PHE A 160 1.02 26.01 -2.86
N VAL A 161 -0.15 25.39 -3.01
CA VAL A 161 -0.94 25.50 -4.24
C VAL A 161 -1.36 26.92 -4.53
N ALA A 162 -1.82 27.65 -3.50
CA ALA A 162 -2.21 29.05 -3.64
C ALA A 162 -1.04 29.95 -4.05
N LYS A 163 0.15 29.70 -3.47
CA LYS A 163 1.35 30.51 -3.71
C LYS A 163 2.07 30.18 -5.01
N TYR A 164 2.09 28.91 -5.39
CA TYR A 164 2.87 28.40 -6.54
C TYR A 164 2.04 27.55 -7.52
N PRO A 165 0.90 28.04 -8.05
CA PRO A 165 -0.01 27.24 -8.86
C PRO A 165 0.66 26.73 -10.15
N LYS A 166 1.53 27.52 -10.78
CA LYS A 166 2.25 27.12 -12.00
C LYS A 166 3.24 25.98 -11.73
N THR A 167 3.91 25.99 -10.58
CA THR A 167 4.82 24.92 -10.16
C THR A 167 4.03 23.64 -9.89
N ALA A 168 2.89 23.72 -9.20
CA ALA A 168 2.01 22.58 -8.97
C ALA A 168 1.56 21.94 -10.30
N ILE A 169 1.12 22.73 -11.27
CA ILE A 169 0.74 22.24 -12.60
C ILE A 169 1.92 21.59 -13.32
N ALA A 170 3.10 22.22 -13.32
CA ALA A 170 4.30 21.66 -13.97
C ALA A 170 4.70 20.30 -13.38
N MET A 171 4.63 20.15 -12.05
CA MET A 171 4.86 18.88 -11.36
C MET A 171 3.85 17.81 -11.80
N MET A 172 2.55 18.15 -11.83
CA MET A 172 1.50 17.24 -12.28
C MET A 172 1.72 16.78 -13.72
N CYS A 173 2.05 17.69 -14.63
CA CYS A 173 2.34 17.36 -16.04
C CYS A 173 3.50 16.37 -16.15
N ALA A 174 4.61 16.62 -15.47
CA ALA A 174 5.77 15.73 -15.50
C ALA A 174 5.45 14.32 -14.97
N ILE A 175 4.65 14.23 -13.90
CA ILE A 175 4.22 12.96 -13.32
C ILE A 175 3.27 12.21 -14.25
N ILE A 176 2.32 12.91 -14.89
CA ILE A 176 1.40 12.31 -15.87
C ILE A 176 2.18 11.75 -17.07
N GLU A 177 3.15 12.49 -17.59
CA GLU A 177 4.02 12.03 -18.68
C GLU A 177 4.78 10.76 -18.28
N ALA A 178 5.37 10.73 -17.09
CA ALA A 178 6.05 9.55 -16.56
C ALA A 178 5.09 8.35 -16.41
N GLY A 179 3.90 8.54 -15.85
CA GLY A 179 2.89 7.50 -15.71
C GLY A 179 2.43 6.92 -17.05
N ARG A 180 2.20 7.79 -18.05
CA ARG A 180 1.87 7.38 -19.41
C ARG A 180 2.98 6.56 -20.04
N TRP A 181 4.22 6.98 -19.85
CA TRP A 181 5.37 6.26 -20.38
C TRP A 181 5.50 4.88 -19.72
N ILE A 182 5.35 4.78 -18.40
CA ILE A 182 5.41 3.50 -17.67
C ILE A 182 4.35 2.53 -18.21
N ASP A 183 3.10 2.98 -18.33
CA ASP A 183 1.97 2.13 -18.71
C ASP A 183 1.93 1.80 -20.22
N ALA A 184 2.72 2.50 -21.04
CA ALA A 184 2.70 2.35 -22.50
C ALA A 184 3.22 0.98 -22.99
N SER A 185 4.11 0.31 -22.25
CA SER A 185 4.64 -1.01 -22.65
C SER A 185 5.26 -1.79 -21.50
N LEU A 186 5.35 -3.10 -21.66
CA LEU A 186 6.08 -3.97 -20.73
C LEU A 186 7.59 -3.65 -20.71
N ALA A 187 8.14 -3.17 -21.82
CA ALA A 187 9.54 -2.70 -21.88
C ALA A 187 9.78 -1.52 -20.96
N ASN A 188 8.89 -0.52 -20.99
CA ASN A 188 8.97 0.66 -20.12
C ASN A 188 8.79 0.29 -18.64
N ARG A 189 7.91 -0.65 -18.34
CA ARG A 189 7.75 -1.18 -16.98
C ARG A 189 9.01 -1.89 -16.48
N ARG A 190 9.70 -2.62 -17.36
CA ARG A 190 11.00 -3.26 -17.06
C ARG A 190 12.06 -2.20 -16.77
N GLU A 191 12.21 -1.21 -17.64
CA GLU A 191 13.16 -0.11 -17.43
C GLU A 191 12.86 0.68 -16.16
N THR A 192 11.57 0.87 -15.84
CA THR A 192 11.15 1.47 -14.56
C THR A 192 11.62 0.62 -13.38
N ALA A 193 11.42 -0.71 -13.43
CA ALA A 193 11.85 -1.60 -12.34
C ALA A 193 13.37 -1.56 -12.14
N GLU A 194 14.15 -1.58 -13.22
CA GLU A 194 15.62 -1.47 -13.20
C GLU A 194 16.07 -0.12 -12.61
N THR A 195 15.38 0.96 -12.97
CA THR A 195 15.68 2.30 -12.46
C THR A 195 15.40 2.41 -10.97
N ILE A 196 14.20 2.01 -10.51
CA ILE A 196 13.80 2.18 -9.12
C ILE A 196 14.40 1.13 -8.17
N ALA A 197 14.98 0.05 -8.69
CA ALA A 197 15.73 -0.94 -7.89
C ALA A 197 17.01 -0.35 -7.28
N GLN A 198 17.53 0.72 -7.85
CA GLN A 198 18.79 1.34 -7.42
C GLN A 198 18.71 1.86 -5.99
N LYS A 199 19.89 1.97 -5.35
CA LYS A 199 20.06 2.41 -3.95
C LYS A 199 19.42 3.75 -3.62
N ALA A 200 19.36 4.66 -4.61
CA ALA A 200 18.75 5.99 -4.45
C ALA A 200 17.21 5.95 -4.33
N TYR A 201 16.58 4.82 -4.66
CA TYR A 201 15.12 4.68 -4.70
C TYR A 201 14.63 3.57 -3.78
N VAL A 202 14.08 2.47 -4.33
CA VAL A 202 13.51 1.37 -3.53
C VAL A 202 14.60 0.52 -2.86
N ASN A 203 15.78 0.44 -3.47
CA ASN A 203 16.94 -0.28 -2.94
C ASN A 203 16.63 -1.76 -2.64
N THR A 204 16.16 -2.48 -3.64
CA THR A 204 15.94 -3.93 -3.58
C THR A 204 16.27 -4.58 -4.92
N ASP A 205 16.33 -5.90 -4.98
CA ASP A 205 16.65 -6.61 -6.22
C ASP A 205 15.62 -6.31 -7.31
N THR A 206 16.08 -6.11 -8.54
CA THR A 206 15.23 -5.78 -9.69
C THR A 206 14.12 -6.80 -9.89
N ASP A 207 14.41 -8.09 -9.78
CA ASP A 207 13.43 -9.16 -9.99
C ASP A 207 12.27 -9.10 -8.99
N VAL A 208 12.53 -8.64 -7.76
CA VAL A 208 11.47 -8.46 -6.74
C VAL A 208 10.45 -7.42 -7.17
N ILE A 209 10.91 -6.34 -7.80
CA ILE A 209 10.06 -5.27 -8.33
C ILE A 209 9.41 -5.69 -9.64
N LEU A 210 10.21 -6.28 -10.55
CA LEU A 210 9.84 -6.54 -11.93
C LEU A 210 8.61 -7.43 -12.05
N GLU A 211 8.53 -8.51 -11.28
CA GLU A 211 7.38 -9.41 -11.31
C GLU A 211 6.06 -8.66 -11.08
N ARG A 212 6.02 -7.78 -10.09
CA ARG A 212 4.82 -6.98 -9.78
C ARG A 212 4.55 -5.90 -10.83
N MET A 213 5.59 -5.28 -11.38
CA MET A 213 5.45 -4.33 -12.48
C MET A 213 4.90 -4.98 -13.76
N LEU A 214 5.19 -6.25 -13.98
CA LEU A 214 4.68 -7.03 -15.12
C LEU A 214 3.32 -7.70 -14.83
N GLY A 215 2.77 -7.53 -13.64
CA GLY A 215 1.50 -8.16 -13.25
C GLY A 215 1.63 -9.64 -12.88
N ARG A 216 2.81 -10.15 -12.64
CA ARG A 216 3.05 -11.54 -12.28
C ARG A 216 2.99 -11.71 -10.78
N TYR A 217 2.05 -12.52 -10.33
CA TYR A 217 1.79 -12.75 -8.91
C TYR A 217 1.97 -14.21 -8.53
N SER A 218 2.46 -14.40 -7.31
CA SER A 218 2.41 -15.66 -6.58
C SER A 218 1.95 -15.35 -5.15
N ASN A 219 1.11 -16.21 -4.59
CA ASN A 219 0.68 -16.03 -3.20
C ASN A 219 1.56 -16.76 -2.17
N GLY A 220 2.57 -17.50 -2.59
CA GLY A 220 3.40 -18.30 -1.66
C GLY A 220 2.73 -19.58 -1.11
N LEU A 221 1.49 -19.87 -1.56
CA LEU A 221 0.71 -21.08 -1.21
C LEU A 221 0.52 -22.02 -2.40
N GLY A 222 1.32 -21.84 -3.46
CA GLY A 222 1.26 -22.66 -4.67
C GLY A 222 0.40 -22.10 -5.79
N LYS A 223 -0.29 -20.96 -5.60
CA LYS A 223 -1.03 -20.27 -6.66
C LYS A 223 -0.16 -19.18 -7.28
N SER A 224 -0.09 -19.17 -8.63
CA SER A 224 0.49 -18.07 -9.41
C SER A 224 -0.48 -17.67 -10.52
N TRP A 225 -0.49 -16.38 -10.86
CA TRP A 225 -1.39 -15.83 -11.90
C TRP A 225 -0.81 -14.55 -12.50
N ASP A 226 -1.25 -14.22 -13.71
CA ASP A 226 -1.08 -12.90 -14.30
C ASP A 226 -2.29 -12.03 -13.89
N ASP A 227 -2.02 -10.95 -13.16
CA ASP A 227 -3.06 -10.07 -12.64
C ASP A 227 -3.27 -8.87 -13.56
N LYS A 228 -4.40 -8.83 -14.25
CA LYS A 228 -4.79 -7.67 -15.09
C LYS A 228 -5.01 -6.38 -14.29
N ASN A 229 -5.26 -6.52 -12.99
CA ASN A 229 -5.45 -5.40 -12.05
C ASN A 229 -4.18 -5.11 -11.26
N HIS A 230 -3.00 -5.41 -11.81
CA HIS A 230 -1.74 -5.00 -11.20
C HIS A 230 -1.60 -3.48 -11.15
N MET A 231 -0.53 -2.99 -10.54
CA MET A 231 -0.29 -1.56 -10.35
C MET A 231 -0.34 -0.79 -11.67
N LYS A 232 -1.15 0.29 -11.71
CA LYS A 232 -1.35 1.19 -12.84
C LYS A 232 -0.92 2.60 -12.46
N PHE A 233 -0.30 3.33 -13.39
CA PHE A 233 0.23 4.68 -13.15
C PHE A 233 -0.49 5.77 -13.95
N TYR A 234 -1.20 5.40 -15.01
CA TYR A 234 -1.95 6.33 -15.86
C TYR A 234 -3.35 5.81 -16.22
N ASN A 235 -3.45 4.65 -16.90
CA ASN A 235 -4.71 4.01 -17.28
C ASN A 235 -5.69 5.01 -17.93
N ASP A 236 -5.29 5.65 -19.04
CA ASP A 236 -6.04 6.67 -19.77
C ASP A 236 -6.51 7.86 -18.90
N GLY A 237 -5.74 8.23 -17.90
CA GLY A 237 -6.01 9.33 -16.97
C GLY A 237 -6.85 8.95 -15.76
N ALA A 238 -7.44 7.78 -15.72
CA ALA A 238 -8.27 7.33 -14.60
C ALA A 238 -7.53 7.28 -13.26
N VAL A 239 -6.22 6.93 -13.29
CA VAL A 239 -5.37 6.91 -12.10
C VAL A 239 -5.16 8.30 -11.53
N ASN A 240 -4.97 9.30 -12.40
CA ASN A 240 -4.46 10.59 -11.99
C ASN A 240 -5.56 11.55 -11.55
N PHE A 241 -6.82 11.27 -11.89
CA PHE A 241 -7.95 12.09 -11.46
C PHE A 241 -8.34 11.77 -10.01
N PRO A 242 -8.31 12.75 -9.08
CA PRO A 242 -8.64 12.53 -7.67
C PRO A 242 -10.17 12.57 -7.49
N TYR A 243 -10.83 11.43 -7.61
CA TYR A 243 -12.28 11.33 -7.45
C TYR A 243 -12.71 11.63 -6.01
N LEU A 244 -13.78 12.41 -5.84
CA LEU A 244 -14.33 12.72 -4.51
C LEU A 244 -14.83 11.47 -3.78
N SER A 245 -15.33 10.48 -4.51
CA SER A 245 -15.75 9.18 -3.95
C SER A 245 -14.62 8.48 -3.21
N ASP A 246 -13.39 8.56 -3.74
CA ASP A 246 -12.22 7.96 -3.11
C ASP A 246 -11.92 8.62 -1.77
N GLY A 247 -11.95 9.95 -1.73
CA GLY A 247 -11.81 10.72 -0.50
C GLY A 247 -12.88 10.38 0.54
N MET A 248 -14.12 10.20 0.11
CA MET A 248 -15.23 9.81 0.99
C MET A 248 -15.00 8.44 1.62
N TRP A 249 -14.44 7.47 0.89
CA TRP A 249 -14.11 6.17 1.45
C TRP A 249 -13.06 6.30 2.57
N PHE A 250 -11.96 7.01 2.33
CA PHE A 250 -10.91 7.21 3.34
C PHE A 250 -11.40 7.96 4.56
N LEU A 251 -12.20 9.01 4.39
CA LEU A 251 -12.82 9.74 5.50
C LEU A 251 -13.74 8.84 6.33
N THR A 252 -14.48 7.93 5.68
CA THR A 252 -15.31 6.96 6.38
C THR A 252 -14.46 6.00 7.22
N GLN A 253 -13.32 5.54 6.70
CA GLN A 253 -12.41 4.69 7.47
C GLN A 253 -11.81 5.43 8.68
N HIS A 254 -11.48 6.70 8.57
CA HIS A 254 -11.02 7.51 9.71
C HIS A 254 -12.06 7.65 10.83
N LYS A 255 -13.34 7.59 10.48
CA LYS A 255 -14.44 7.71 11.44
C LYS A 255 -14.75 6.39 12.17
N ARG A 256 -14.49 5.26 11.53
CA ARG A 256 -14.75 3.90 12.09
C ARG A 256 -13.77 3.52 13.18
#